data_9c943569bf99d3a564e07cc9c92ffa42
#
_entry.id   9c943569bf99d3a564e07cc9c92ffa42
#
_cell.length_a   1.000
_cell.length_b   1.000
_cell.length_c   1.000
_cell.angle_alpha   90.00
_cell.angle_beta   90.00
_cell.angle_gamma   90.00
#
_symmetry.space_group_name_H-M   'P 1'
#
loop_
_entity.id
_entity.type
_entity.pdbx_description
1 polymer ?
#
loop_
_entity_poly.entity_id
_entity_poly.type
_entity_poly.pdbx_seq_one_letter_code
_entity_poly.pdbx_strand_id
1 'polypeptide(L)'
;MAGKKKKGKKKKGGKKAAPAKLILPNFVPVHRTKSPLAIHIHHLDDMFLIYSDEYDESQKIIEEIGKILNIDPANLRLYFSNKRRVEPETVNHDQQVIHNVHLYLTIKNEDQWENIKDILNYNIYDVDLESILNKEEEERKLEEARLKEEEERKKKEAAEKAVGRHRKKNISSQ
;
A
#
# COMPACT_ATOMS: atom_id res chain seq x y z
N MET A 1 75.01 -29.78 -71.27
CA MET A 1 74.24 -28.56 -70.75
C MET A 1 73.35 -28.96 -69.56
N ALA A 2 73.63 -28.42 -68.42
CA ALA A 2 73.12 -28.93 -67.16
C ALA A 2 71.76 -28.22 -66.80
N GLY A 3 70.75 -29.08 -66.61
CA GLY A 3 69.43 -28.62 -66.18
C GLY A 3 69.33 -28.61 -64.66
N LYS A 4 69.15 -27.42 -64.05
CA LYS A 4 68.99 -27.21 -62.62
C LYS A 4 67.54 -27.58 -62.17
N LYS A 5 67.41 -28.67 -61.35
CA LYS A 5 66.16 -29.00 -60.66
C LYS A 5 65.93 -28.06 -59.49
N LYS A 6 64.83 -27.23 -59.53
CA LYS A 6 64.37 -26.45 -58.41
C LYS A 6 63.61 -27.36 -57.45
N LYS A 7 64.04 -27.44 -56.17
CA LYS A 7 63.34 -28.09 -55.06
C LYS A 7 62.23 -27.21 -54.58
N GLY A 8 60.99 -27.67 -54.73
CA GLY A 8 59.80 -26.97 -54.18
C GLY A 8 59.75 -27.17 -52.64
N LYS A 9 59.73 -26.04 -51.92
CA LYS A 9 59.52 -26.03 -50.47
C LYS A 9 58.05 -26.31 -50.14
N LYS A 10 57.73 -27.49 -49.58
CA LYS A 10 56.42 -27.79 -49.01
C LYS A 10 56.16 -26.86 -47.81
N LYS A 11 55.21 -25.90 -47.90
CA LYS A 11 54.71 -25.17 -46.77
C LYS A 11 53.89 -26.16 -45.92
N LYS A 12 54.34 -26.43 -44.68
CA LYS A 12 53.52 -27.08 -43.63
C LYS A 12 52.38 -26.12 -43.28
N GLY A 13 51.16 -26.48 -43.68
CA GLY A 13 49.93 -25.83 -43.22
C GLY A 13 49.77 -26.06 -41.74
N GLY A 14 49.98 -25.01 -40.95
CA GLY A 14 49.65 -25.05 -39.52
C GLY A 14 48.11 -25.26 -39.37
N LYS A 15 47.72 -26.38 -38.84
CA LYS A 15 46.33 -26.58 -38.37
C LYS A 15 46.08 -25.50 -37.31
N LYS A 16 45.29 -24.48 -37.63
CA LYS A 16 44.71 -23.63 -36.61
C LYS A 16 43.88 -24.50 -35.68
N ALA A 17 44.30 -24.62 -34.43
CA ALA A 17 43.51 -25.24 -33.39
C ALA A 17 42.15 -24.52 -33.33
N ALA A 18 41.08 -25.27 -33.46
CA ALA A 18 39.73 -24.72 -33.24
C ALA A 18 39.69 -24.13 -31.83
N PRO A 19 39.06 -22.96 -31.66
CA PRO A 19 38.92 -22.38 -30.33
C PRO A 19 38.26 -23.39 -29.41
N ALA A 20 38.87 -23.64 -28.27
CA ALA A 20 38.30 -24.51 -27.25
C ALA A 20 36.87 -24.02 -26.96
N LYS A 21 35.89 -24.88 -27.20
CA LYS A 21 34.50 -24.58 -26.78
C LYS A 21 34.57 -24.41 -25.28
N LEU A 22 34.34 -23.18 -24.83
CA LEU A 22 34.06 -22.89 -23.43
C LEU A 22 32.85 -23.75 -23.04
N ILE A 23 33.12 -24.84 -22.35
CA ILE A 23 32.08 -25.63 -21.68
C ILE A 23 31.70 -24.76 -20.49
N LEU A 24 30.69 -23.90 -20.69
CA LEU A 24 30.05 -23.24 -19.57
C LEU A 24 29.53 -24.34 -18.65
N PRO A 25 29.91 -24.36 -17.37
CA PRO A 25 29.30 -25.28 -16.44
C PRO A 25 27.80 -25.20 -16.63
N ASN A 26 27.10 -26.35 -16.64
CA ASN A 26 25.65 -26.40 -16.76
C ASN A 26 25.06 -25.33 -15.83
N PHE A 27 24.61 -24.26 -16.43
CA PHE A 27 23.94 -23.21 -15.69
C PHE A 27 22.63 -23.83 -15.21
N VAL A 28 22.66 -24.39 -14.02
CA VAL A 28 21.44 -24.70 -13.31
C VAL A 28 20.83 -23.31 -13.01
N PRO A 29 19.68 -22.97 -13.61
CA PRO A 29 19.04 -21.73 -13.27
C PRO A 29 18.79 -21.80 -11.78
N VAL A 30 19.58 -21.05 -11.01
CA VAL A 30 19.25 -20.78 -9.61
C VAL A 30 17.84 -20.23 -9.72
N HIS A 31 16.85 -20.96 -9.20
CA HIS A 31 15.51 -20.44 -9.05
C HIS A 31 15.72 -19.12 -8.35
N ARG A 32 15.57 -18.03 -9.11
CA ARG A 32 15.57 -16.69 -8.51
C ARG A 32 14.53 -16.79 -7.42
N THR A 33 14.95 -16.63 -6.18
CA THR A 33 14.05 -16.44 -5.07
C THR A 33 13.13 -15.33 -5.55
N LYS A 34 11.86 -15.69 -5.83
CA LYS A 34 10.88 -14.77 -6.37
C LYS A 34 10.83 -13.60 -5.41
N SER A 35 11.36 -12.47 -5.83
CA SER A 35 11.25 -11.26 -5.02
C SER A 35 9.81 -10.79 -5.13
N PRO A 36 9.05 -10.73 -4.05
CA PRO A 36 7.67 -10.28 -4.12
C PRO A 36 7.63 -8.86 -4.65
N LEU A 37 6.69 -8.58 -5.54
CA LEU A 37 6.38 -7.23 -5.96
C LEU A 37 5.70 -6.51 -4.81
N ALA A 38 6.23 -5.38 -4.40
CA ALA A 38 5.54 -4.47 -3.51
C ALA A 38 4.63 -3.56 -4.35
N ILE A 39 3.35 -3.53 -4.04
CA ILE A 39 2.31 -2.81 -4.81
C ILE A 39 1.60 -1.86 -3.86
N HIS A 40 1.61 -0.58 -4.19
CA HIS A 40 0.92 0.45 -3.43
C HIS A 40 -0.51 0.59 -3.92
N ILE A 41 -1.47 0.36 -3.04
CA ILE A 41 -2.90 0.50 -3.34
C ILE A 41 -3.42 1.78 -2.70
N HIS A 42 -4.03 2.64 -3.49
CA HIS A 42 -4.61 3.91 -3.06
C HIS A 42 -6.13 3.86 -3.14
N HIS A 43 -6.79 4.28 -2.09
CA HIS A 43 -8.23 4.50 -2.05
C HIS A 43 -8.52 5.72 -1.19
N LEU A 44 -8.86 6.84 -1.80
CA LEU A 44 -9.04 8.13 -1.13
C LEU A 44 -7.82 8.49 -0.26
N ASP A 45 -8.00 8.67 1.03
CA ASP A 45 -6.96 8.96 2.03
C ASP A 45 -6.20 7.73 2.52
N ASP A 46 -6.69 6.54 2.21
CA ASP A 46 -6.07 5.28 2.59
C ASP A 46 -5.02 4.82 1.57
N MET A 47 -3.89 4.37 2.07
CA MET A 47 -2.86 3.70 1.29
C MET A 47 -2.39 2.46 2.02
N PHE A 48 -2.37 1.33 1.34
CA PHE A 48 -1.84 0.08 1.88
C PHE A 48 -0.93 -0.61 0.89
N LEU A 49 -0.03 -1.44 1.42
CA LEU A 49 0.98 -2.14 0.67
C LEU A 49 0.60 -3.62 0.58
N ILE A 50 0.58 -4.15 -0.64
CA ILE A 50 0.35 -5.56 -0.91
C ILE A 50 1.57 -6.16 -1.58
N TYR A 51 1.85 -7.43 -1.26
CA TYR A 51 2.90 -8.20 -1.90
C TYR A 51 2.28 -9.26 -2.80
N SER A 52 2.75 -9.34 -4.04
CA SER A 52 2.33 -10.34 -5.03
C SER A 52 3.54 -10.86 -5.80
N ASP A 53 3.39 -11.93 -6.55
CA ASP A 53 4.42 -12.44 -7.44
C ASP A 53 4.21 -11.85 -8.85
N GLU A 54 5.31 -11.65 -9.56
CA GLU A 54 5.31 -11.16 -10.94
C GLU A 54 4.49 -12.07 -11.89
N TYR A 55 4.49 -13.36 -11.62
CA TYR A 55 3.81 -14.37 -12.44
C TYR A 55 2.46 -14.82 -11.88
N ASP A 56 1.99 -14.19 -10.83
CA ASP A 56 0.65 -14.41 -10.33
C ASP A 56 -0.38 -13.61 -11.13
N GLU A 57 -1.61 -14.12 -11.17
CA GLU A 57 -2.75 -13.38 -11.72
C GLU A 57 -3.10 -12.21 -10.79
N SER A 58 -3.48 -11.09 -11.38
CA SER A 58 -3.87 -9.89 -10.62
C SER A 58 -5.11 -10.11 -9.74
N GLN A 59 -5.88 -11.17 -10.00
CA GLN A 59 -6.98 -11.61 -9.16
C GLN A 59 -6.55 -11.83 -7.71
N LYS A 60 -5.34 -12.37 -7.48
CA LYS A 60 -4.82 -12.57 -6.13
C LYS A 60 -4.66 -11.27 -5.34
N ILE A 61 -4.25 -10.19 -6.02
CA ILE A 61 -4.15 -8.86 -5.41
C ILE A 61 -5.53 -8.40 -4.96
N ILE A 62 -6.54 -8.56 -5.82
CA ILE A 62 -7.92 -8.16 -5.52
C ILE A 62 -8.50 -8.99 -4.36
N GLU A 63 -8.20 -10.29 -4.31
CA GLU A 63 -8.62 -11.17 -3.20
C GLU A 63 -7.97 -10.78 -1.88
N GLU A 64 -6.70 -10.41 -1.90
CA GLU A 64 -5.99 -9.92 -0.70
C GLU A 64 -6.59 -8.61 -0.19
N ILE A 65 -6.88 -7.68 -1.09
CA ILE A 65 -7.60 -6.43 -0.76
C ILE A 65 -8.97 -6.76 -0.15
N GLY A 66 -9.70 -7.67 -0.79
CA GLY A 66 -11.01 -8.09 -0.28
C GLY A 66 -10.96 -8.63 1.14
N LYS A 67 -9.92 -9.40 1.49
CA LYS A 67 -9.70 -9.88 2.86
C LYS A 67 -9.38 -8.75 3.84
N ILE A 68 -8.52 -7.80 3.43
CA ILE A 68 -8.13 -6.67 4.28
C ILE A 68 -9.32 -5.76 4.58
N LEU A 69 -10.12 -5.45 3.56
CA LEU A 69 -11.26 -4.54 3.67
C LEU A 69 -12.55 -5.24 4.10
N ASN A 70 -12.57 -6.59 4.15
CA ASN A 70 -13.76 -7.41 4.37
C ASN A 70 -14.87 -7.12 3.34
N ILE A 71 -14.47 -6.98 2.07
CA ILE A 71 -15.35 -6.71 0.92
C ILE A 71 -15.20 -7.85 -0.08
N ASP A 72 -16.33 -8.23 -0.74
CA ASP A 72 -16.30 -9.24 -1.80
C ASP A 72 -15.38 -8.77 -2.94
N PRO A 73 -14.40 -9.59 -3.37
CA PRO A 73 -13.53 -9.28 -4.52
C PRO A 73 -14.28 -8.86 -5.79
N ALA A 74 -15.49 -9.36 -6.00
CA ALA A 74 -16.33 -8.98 -7.14
C ALA A 74 -16.73 -7.48 -7.13
N ASN A 75 -16.70 -6.85 -5.95
CA ASN A 75 -16.99 -5.44 -5.75
C ASN A 75 -15.75 -4.55 -5.74
N LEU A 76 -14.60 -5.07 -6.15
CA LEU A 76 -13.33 -4.35 -6.18
C LEU A 76 -12.79 -4.27 -7.61
N ARG A 77 -12.26 -3.12 -7.98
CA ARG A 77 -11.54 -2.91 -9.25
C ARG A 77 -10.28 -2.10 -9.01
N LEU A 78 -9.22 -2.49 -9.71
CA LEU A 78 -7.95 -1.79 -9.69
C LEU A 78 -7.69 -1.07 -11.02
N TYR A 79 -7.06 0.09 -10.91
CA TYR A 79 -6.71 0.93 -12.04
C TYR A 79 -5.29 1.45 -11.91
N PHE A 80 -4.63 1.64 -13.04
CA PHE A 80 -3.42 2.43 -13.14
C PHE A 80 -3.73 3.93 -13.12
N SER A 81 -2.73 4.76 -12.88
CA SER A 81 -2.86 6.22 -12.91
C SER A 81 -3.38 6.78 -14.25
N ASN A 82 -3.14 6.06 -15.35
CA ASN A 82 -3.67 6.39 -16.68
C ASN A 82 -5.12 5.94 -16.90
N LYS A 83 -5.83 5.52 -15.87
CA LYS A 83 -7.21 5.00 -15.87
C LYS A 83 -7.38 3.67 -16.59
N ARG A 84 -6.30 2.99 -16.98
CA ARG A 84 -6.38 1.63 -17.52
C ARG A 84 -6.75 0.69 -16.37
N ARG A 85 -7.76 -0.12 -16.56
CA ARG A 85 -8.16 -1.15 -15.60
C ARG A 85 -7.13 -2.27 -15.56
N VAL A 86 -6.89 -2.81 -14.38
CA VAL A 86 -6.14 -4.05 -14.19
C VAL A 86 -7.10 -5.22 -14.42
N GLU A 87 -6.75 -6.09 -15.37
CA GLU A 87 -7.58 -7.26 -15.67
C GLU A 87 -7.26 -8.40 -14.70
N PRO A 88 -8.26 -8.90 -13.96
CA PRO A 88 -8.04 -9.89 -12.89
C PRO A 88 -7.38 -11.18 -13.35
N GLU A 89 -7.80 -11.70 -14.50
CA GLU A 89 -7.38 -12.99 -15.08
C GLU A 89 -6.02 -12.91 -15.79
N THR A 90 -5.41 -11.73 -15.84
CA THR A 90 -4.13 -11.52 -16.51
C THR A 90 -2.99 -11.50 -15.50
N VAL A 91 -1.86 -12.10 -15.90
CA VAL A 91 -0.64 -12.14 -15.08
C VAL A 91 -0.08 -10.72 -14.87
N ASN A 92 0.41 -10.46 -13.67
CA ASN A 92 0.95 -9.15 -13.27
C ASN A 92 2.03 -8.64 -14.23
N HIS A 93 2.96 -9.52 -14.66
CA HIS A 93 4.00 -9.18 -15.61
C HIS A 93 3.45 -8.63 -16.93
N ASP A 94 2.45 -9.27 -17.50
CA ASP A 94 1.89 -8.93 -18.81
C ASP A 94 1.14 -7.59 -18.78
N GLN A 95 0.64 -7.22 -17.64
CA GLN A 95 -0.03 -5.94 -17.43
C GLN A 95 0.92 -4.81 -17.00
N GLN A 96 2.22 -5.10 -16.83
CA GLN A 96 3.20 -4.16 -16.31
C GLN A 96 2.95 -3.76 -14.84
N VAL A 97 2.40 -4.67 -14.03
CA VAL A 97 2.39 -4.53 -12.59
C VAL A 97 3.79 -4.85 -12.09
N ILE A 98 4.55 -3.83 -11.81
CA ILE A 98 5.95 -3.90 -11.42
C ILE A 98 6.14 -3.56 -9.94
N HIS A 99 7.33 -3.82 -9.43
CA HIS A 99 7.67 -3.43 -8.06
C HIS A 99 7.52 -1.92 -7.84
N ASN A 100 6.89 -1.53 -6.71
CA ASN A 100 6.54 -0.15 -6.36
C ASN A 100 5.54 0.52 -7.32
N VAL A 101 4.73 -0.23 -8.03
CA VAL A 101 3.64 0.35 -8.81
C VAL A 101 2.55 0.91 -7.88
N HIS A 102 1.95 2.02 -8.29
CA HIS A 102 0.79 2.62 -7.63
C HIS A 102 -0.48 2.24 -8.40
N LEU A 103 -1.38 1.54 -7.73
CA LEU A 103 -2.70 1.19 -8.25
C LEU A 103 -3.77 1.90 -7.44
N TYR A 104 -4.89 2.18 -8.06
CA TYR A 104 -6.01 2.91 -7.49
C TYR A 104 -7.22 2.00 -7.41
N LEU A 105 -7.74 1.85 -6.20
CA LEU A 105 -8.88 1.00 -5.91
C LEU A 105 -10.18 1.77 -6.08
N THR A 106 -11.17 1.15 -6.72
CA THR A 106 -12.56 1.58 -6.71
C THR A 106 -13.42 0.48 -6.10
N ILE A 107 -14.38 0.87 -5.29
CA ILE A 107 -15.30 -0.03 -4.63
C ILE A 107 -16.68 0.14 -5.25
N LYS A 108 -17.41 -0.96 -5.37
CA LYS A 108 -18.81 -0.95 -5.78
C LYS A 108 -19.68 -0.77 -4.54
N ASN A 109 -20.37 0.35 -4.45
CA ASN A 109 -21.35 0.64 -3.41
C ASN A 109 -22.75 0.40 -3.96
N GLU A 110 -23.46 -0.56 -3.40
CA GLU A 110 -24.76 -1.04 -3.89
C GLU A 110 -24.67 -1.48 -5.36
N ASP A 111 -25.20 -0.68 -6.29
CA ASP A 111 -25.17 -0.97 -7.74
C ASP A 111 -24.26 -0.03 -8.56
N GLN A 112 -23.58 0.91 -7.90
CA GLN A 112 -22.75 1.91 -8.56
C GLN A 112 -21.27 1.74 -8.19
N TRP A 113 -20.41 1.90 -9.20
CA TRP A 113 -18.97 1.97 -9.00
C TRP A 113 -18.54 3.39 -8.65
N GLU A 114 -17.61 3.50 -7.73
CA GLU A 114 -16.92 4.76 -7.47
C GLU A 114 -16.27 5.29 -8.75
N ASN A 115 -16.24 6.60 -8.89
CA ASN A 115 -15.66 7.23 -10.05
C ASN A 115 -14.14 7.31 -9.89
N ILE A 116 -13.41 6.61 -10.73
CA ILE A 116 -11.94 6.60 -10.71
C ILE A 116 -11.32 8.01 -10.81
N LYS A 117 -12.00 8.97 -11.42
CA LYS A 117 -11.48 10.34 -11.51
C LYS A 117 -11.44 11.02 -10.14
N ASP A 118 -12.39 10.74 -9.29
CA ASP A 118 -12.48 11.34 -7.96
C ASP A 118 -11.36 10.76 -7.08
N ILE A 119 -11.09 9.46 -7.20
CA ILE A 119 -10.00 8.79 -6.49
C ILE A 119 -8.62 9.28 -6.96
N LEU A 120 -8.43 9.42 -8.28
CA LEU A 120 -7.16 9.91 -8.85
C LEU A 120 -6.89 11.39 -8.54
N ASN A 121 -7.93 12.19 -8.42
CA ASN A 121 -7.84 13.61 -8.11
C ASN A 121 -7.91 13.86 -6.59
N TYR A 122 -8.17 12.82 -5.81
CA TYR A 122 -8.18 12.96 -4.36
C TYR A 122 -6.80 13.39 -3.89
N ASN A 123 -6.74 14.58 -3.32
CA ASN A 123 -5.52 15.12 -2.79
C ASN A 123 -5.69 15.27 -1.28
N ILE A 124 -4.93 14.51 -0.53
CA ILE A 124 -4.89 14.59 0.93
C ILE A 124 -4.61 16.04 1.43
N TYR A 125 -3.95 16.85 0.58
CA TYR A 125 -3.64 18.24 0.90
C TYR A 125 -4.78 19.22 0.60
N ASP A 126 -5.84 18.78 -0.12
CA ASP A 126 -7.07 19.55 -0.33
C ASP A 126 -8.11 19.30 0.79
N VAL A 127 -7.79 18.39 1.71
CA VAL A 127 -8.52 18.30 2.97
C VAL A 127 -8.24 19.62 3.71
N ASP A 128 -9.29 20.41 3.85
CA ASP A 128 -9.24 21.71 4.52
C ASP A 128 -8.76 21.51 5.98
N LEU A 129 -7.45 21.58 6.15
CA LEU A 129 -6.78 21.43 7.46
C LEU A 129 -7.37 22.40 8.48
N GLU A 130 -7.87 23.56 8.01
CA GLU A 130 -8.55 24.55 8.83
C GLU A 130 -9.87 24.00 9.38
N SER A 131 -10.61 23.22 8.60
CA SER A 131 -11.87 22.60 9.06
C SER A 131 -11.63 21.49 10.08
N ILE A 132 -10.55 20.73 9.95
CA ILE A 132 -10.16 19.69 10.92
C ILE A 132 -9.71 20.33 12.23
N LEU A 133 -8.82 21.30 12.15
CA LEU A 133 -8.33 22.04 13.33
C LEU A 133 -9.45 22.75 14.07
N ASN A 134 -10.41 23.32 13.36
CA ASN A 134 -11.57 23.97 13.97
C ASN A 134 -12.48 22.97 14.69
N LYS A 135 -12.70 21.76 14.13
CA LYS A 135 -13.48 20.71 14.81
C LYS A 135 -12.78 20.20 16.07
N GLU A 136 -11.48 19.96 16.02
CA GLU A 136 -10.72 19.55 17.21
C GLU A 136 -10.72 20.64 18.30
N GLU A 137 -10.69 21.90 17.90
CA GLU A 137 -10.75 23.01 18.84
C GLU A 137 -12.17 23.17 19.46
N GLU A 138 -13.23 22.95 18.69
CA GLU A 138 -14.61 22.93 19.19
C GLU A 138 -14.84 21.75 20.14
N GLU A 139 -14.38 20.56 19.82
CA GLU A 139 -14.48 19.38 20.70
C GLU A 139 -13.75 19.62 22.02
N ARG A 140 -12.54 20.18 21.96
CA ARG A 140 -11.77 20.52 23.17
C ARG A 140 -12.46 21.57 24.02
N LYS A 141 -13.06 22.59 23.41
CA LYS A 141 -13.86 23.61 24.14
C LYS A 141 -15.09 23.01 24.80
N LEU A 142 -15.75 22.08 24.12
CA LEU A 142 -16.93 21.38 24.64
C LEU A 142 -16.56 20.48 25.84
N GLU A 143 -15.43 19.81 25.76
CA GLU A 143 -14.93 18.95 26.85
C GLU A 143 -14.51 19.78 28.07
N GLU A 144 -13.83 20.91 27.86
CA GLU A 144 -13.52 21.86 28.95
C GLU A 144 -14.78 22.43 29.62
N ALA A 145 -15.80 22.76 28.84
CA ALA A 145 -17.08 23.24 29.38
C ALA A 145 -17.75 22.16 30.24
N ARG A 146 -17.77 20.90 29.78
CA ARG A 146 -18.29 19.76 30.54
C ARG A 146 -17.55 19.55 31.87
N LEU A 147 -16.24 19.63 31.85
CA LEU A 147 -15.41 19.46 33.05
C LEU A 147 -15.68 20.59 34.07
N LYS A 148 -15.81 21.82 33.59
CA LYS A 148 -16.15 22.97 34.46
C LYS A 148 -17.53 22.82 35.11
N GLU A 149 -18.53 22.39 34.34
CA GLU A 149 -19.87 22.14 34.84
C GLU A 149 -19.91 21.03 35.90
N GLU A 150 -19.17 19.97 35.66
CA GLU A 150 -19.05 18.86 36.63
C GLU A 150 -18.34 19.31 37.92
N GLU A 151 -17.32 20.16 37.81
CA GLU A 151 -16.62 20.73 38.97
C GLU A 151 -17.54 21.66 39.78
N GLU A 152 -18.32 22.51 39.12
CA GLU A 152 -19.32 23.35 39.77
C GLU A 152 -20.42 22.53 40.48
N ARG A 153 -20.88 21.48 39.84
CA ARG A 153 -21.86 20.57 40.42
C ARG A 153 -21.31 19.89 41.68
N LYS A 154 -20.08 19.42 41.65
CA LYS A 154 -19.39 18.84 42.82
C LYS A 154 -19.21 19.86 43.95
N LYS A 155 -18.87 21.10 43.61
CA LYS A 155 -18.76 22.21 44.60
C LYS A 155 -20.13 22.54 45.25
N LYS A 156 -21.20 22.58 44.49
CA LYS A 156 -22.57 22.79 44.99
C LYS A 156 -23.02 21.67 45.92
N GLU A 157 -22.83 20.41 45.52
CA GLU A 157 -23.12 19.25 46.36
C GLU A 157 -22.30 19.22 47.67
N ALA A 158 -21.03 19.61 47.60
CA ALA A 158 -20.20 19.70 48.79
C ALA A 158 -20.66 20.79 49.74
N ALA A 159 -21.08 21.96 49.22
CA ALA A 159 -21.62 23.05 50.00
C ALA A 159 -22.97 22.69 50.66
N GLU A 160 -23.88 22.02 49.94
CA GLU A 160 -25.14 21.54 50.50
C GLU A 160 -24.91 20.50 51.65
N LYS A 161 -23.99 19.58 51.46
CA LYS A 161 -23.61 18.61 52.51
C LYS A 161 -23.01 19.27 53.73
N ALA A 162 -22.25 20.36 53.55
CA ALA A 162 -21.70 21.13 54.67
C ALA A 162 -22.79 21.88 55.47
N VAL A 163 -23.76 22.51 54.77
CA VAL A 163 -24.92 23.19 55.41
C VAL A 163 -25.79 22.16 56.14
N GLY A 164 -26.04 21.00 55.53
CA GLY A 164 -26.83 19.94 56.19
C GLY A 164 -26.20 19.41 57.46
N ARG A 165 -24.86 19.35 57.57
CA ARG A 165 -24.14 18.94 58.80
C ARG A 165 -24.23 20.02 59.87
N HIS A 166 -24.22 21.28 59.57
CA HIS A 166 -24.40 22.38 60.58
C HIS A 166 -25.81 22.38 61.15
N ARG A 167 -26.88 22.14 60.35
CA ARG A 167 -28.25 22.07 60.85
C ARG A 167 -28.45 20.89 61.82
N LYS A 168 -27.89 19.73 61.56
CA LYS A 168 -28.01 18.59 62.45
C LYS A 168 -27.30 18.79 63.79
N LYS A 169 -26.22 19.56 63.88
CA LYS A 169 -25.53 19.84 65.15
C LYS A 169 -26.32 20.80 66.04
N ASN A 170 -27.06 21.75 65.45
CA ASN A 170 -27.85 22.70 66.26
C ASN A 170 -29.17 22.10 66.81
N ILE A 171 -29.66 21.00 66.25
CA ILE A 171 -30.88 20.32 66.73
C ILE A 171 -30.55 19.32 67.88
N SER A 172 -29.32 18.87 67.99
CA SER A 172 -28.93 17.94 69.09
C SER A 172 -28.38 18.63 70.33
N SER A 173 -28.47 19.97 70.40
CA SER A 173 -27.99 20.77 71.55
C SER A 173 -29.11 21.53 72.26
N GLN A 174 -30.39 21.18 71.99
CA GLN A 174 -31.56 21.54 72.79
C GLN A 174 -32.13 20.26 73.41
#